data_13750eccd64d67514f51d91cc22907ed
#
_entry.id   13750eccd64d67514f51d91cc22907ed
#
_cell.length_a   1.000
_cell.length_b   1.000
_cell.length_c   1.000
_cell.angle_alpha   90.00
_cell.angle_beta   90.00
_cell.angle_gamma   90.00
#
_symmetry.space_group_name_H-M   'P 1'
#
loop_
_entity.id
_entity.type
_entity.pdbx_description
1 polymer ?
#
loop_
_entity_poly.entity_id
_entity_poly.type
_entity_poly.pdbx_seq_one_letter_code
_entity_poly.pdbx_strand_id
1 'polypeptide(L)'
;FKDLDMLGEKELRLFFQYALTTGFMRRNHVTISMTLGSGREAEIRMTLLNVHHCVAFHLPALRERMNELPNILALYTNKMNVSLGKQVVGFSREALLRMQSYAWPGNLDQLNWVMRELILLADSAYIGVEMVDAVLAKEEKIEGADMTSKGRPFLHMNCTLEDMTYEIVCAVLAEERGNKERTAARLGIGRTTLWRILKNRVK
;
A
#
# COMPACT_ATOMS: atom_id res chain seq x y z
N PHE A 1 -7.98 4.40 -11.10
CA PHE A 1 -8.32 3.00 -10.80
C PHE A 1 -7.06 2.31 -10.27
N LYS A 2 -7.19 1.55 -9.18
CA LYS A 2 -6.10 0.75 -8.60
C LYS A 2 -6.36 -0.73 -8.93
N ASP A 3 -5.26 -1.48 -9.03
CA ASP A 3 -5.28 -2.95 -9.11
C ASP A 3 -6.17 -3.51 -10.24
N LEU A 4 -6.06 -2.92 -11.41
CA LEU A 4 -6.79 -3.37 -12.60
C LEU A 4 -6.44 -4.80 -13.04
N ASP A 5 -5.28 -5.29 -12.64
CA ASP A 5 -4.84 -6.67 -12.81
C ASP A 5 -5.70 -7.69 -12.06
N MET A 6 -6.50 -7.24 -11.07
CA MET A 6 -7.49 -8.08 -10.38
C MET A 6 -8.76 -8.32 -11.21
N LEU A 7 -9.00 -7.54 -12.25
CA LEU A 7 -10.10 -7.76 -13.17
C LEU A 7 -9.80 -8.93 -14.12
N GLY A 8 -10.82 -9.69 -14.47
CA GLY A 8 -10.73 -10.70 -15.50
C GLY A 8 -10.44 -10.11 -16.89
N GLU A 9 -9.93 -10.91 -17.81
CA GLU A 9 -9.60 -10.44 -19.17
C GLU A 9 -10.80 -9.85 -19.91
N LYS A 10 -11.99 -10.43 -19.72
CA LYS A 10 -13.23 -9.96 -20.36
C LYS A 10 -13.65 -8.59 -19.81
N GLU A 11 -13.59 -8.41 -18.52
CA GLU A 11 -13.93 -7.15 -17.84
C GLU A 11 -12.98 -6.03 -18.24
N LEU A 12 -11.68 -6.32 -18.31
CA LEU A 12 -10.67 -5.37 -18.79
C LEU A 12 -10.93 -4.95 -20.24
N ARG A 13 -11.19 -5.90 -21.13
CA ARG A 13 -11.52 -5.60 -22.54
C ARG A 13 -12.78 -4.75 -22.66
N LEU A 14 -13.83 -5.09 -21.93
CA LEU A 14 -15.08 -4.31 -21.94
C LEU A 14 -14.88 -2.89 -21.40
N PHE A 15 -14.13 -2.76 -20.30
CA PHE A 15 -13.80 -1.46 -19.71
C PHE A 15 -13.06 -0.57 -20.73
N PHE A 16 -12.00 -1.11 -21.36
CA PHE A 16 -11.23 -0.34 -22.35
C PHE A 16 -12.04 -0.07 -23.61
N GLN A 17 -12.78 -1.03 -24.09
CA GLN A 17 -13.65 -0.85 -25.25
C GLN A 17 -14.66 0.28 -25.00
N TYR A 18 -15.35 0.27 -23.87
CA TYR A 18 -16.31 1.31 -23.53
C TYR A 18 -15.64 2.67 -23.33
N ALA A 19 -14.59 2.75 -22.51
CA ALA A 19 -13.92 4.00 -22.18
C ALA A 19 -13.31 4.70 -23.42
N LEU A 20 -12.83 3.91 -24.38
CA LEU A 20 -12.05 4.39 -25.53
C LEU A 20 -12.88 4.57 -26.79
N THR A 21 -13.86 3.66 -27.06
CA THR A 21 -14.64 3.71 -28.30
C THR A 21 -15.81 4.69 -28.25
N THR A 22 -16.38 4.94 -27.07
CA THR A 22 -17.55 5.84 -26.92
C THR A 22 -17.21 7.31 -27.09
N GLY A 23 -15.92 7.69 -27.18
CA GLY A 23 -15.49 9.08 -27.19
C GLY A 23 -15.80 9.84 -25.89
N PHE A 24 -16.23 9.12 -24.84
CA PHE A 24 -16.60 9.70 -23.55
C PHE A 24 -15.45 10.50 -22.94
N MET A 25 -14.25 9.93 -22.93
CA MET A 25 -13.05 10.58 -22.37
C MET A 25 -12.70 11.86 -23.12
N ARG A 26 -12.75 11.84 -24.46
CA ARG A 26 -12.42 13.01 -25.28
C ARG A 26 -13.43 14.13 -25.11
N ARG A 27 -14.72 13.81 -25.07
CA ARG A 27 -15.79 14.80 -24.93
C ARG A 27 -15.84 15.46 -23.55
N ASN A 28 -15.43 14.73 -22.51
CA ASN A 28 -15.52 15.21 -21.13
C ASN A 28 -14.14 15.61 -20.54
N HIS A 29 -13.08 15.65 -21.35
CA HIS A 29 -11.71 15.95 -20.90
C HIS A 29 -11.24 15.10 -19.71
N VAL A 30 -11.58 13.80 -19.72
CA VAL A 30 -11.26 12.89 -18.65
C VAL A 30 -9.89 12.26 -18.85
N THR A 31 -9.04 12.29 -17.83
CA THR A 31 -7.80 11.52 -17.75
C THR A 31 -7.99 10.35 -16.79
N ILE A 32 -7.65 9.14 -17.23
CA ILE A 32 -7.68 7.95 -16.39
C ILE A 32 -6.26 7.58 -16.00
N SER A 33 -6.01 7.49 -14.70
CA SER A 33 -4.78 6.94 -14.15
C SER A 33 -5.07 5.54 -13.58
N MET A 34 -4.19 4.60 -13.88
CA MET A 34 -4.35 3.18 -13.51
C MET A 34 -3.06 2.64 -12.93
N THR A 35 -3.17 1.82 -11.89
CA THR A 35 -2.03 1.06 -11.35
C THR A 35 -2.22 -0.43 -11.66
N LEU A 36 -1.12 -1.10 -11.92
CA LEU A 36 -1.05 -2.51 -12.24
C LEU A 36 0.00 -3.18 -11.34
N GLY A 37 -0.31 -4.34 -10.82
CA GLY A 37 0.69 -5.22 -10.21
C GLY A 37 1.59 -5.89 -11.25
N SER A 38 2.72 -6.44 -10.81
CA SER A 38 3.77 -6.98 -11.70
C SER A 38 3.40 -8.28 -12.45
N GLY A 39 2.28 -8.94 -12.09
CA GLY A 39 1.96 -10.28 -12.61
C GLY A 39 1.42 -10.32 -14.04
N ARG A 40 0.68 -9.30 -14.47
CA ARG A 40 0.01 -9.24 -15.79
C ARG A 40 0.39 -8.00 -16.60
N GLU A 41 1.49 -7.37 -16.24
CA GLU A 41 1.95 -6.11 -16.86
C GLU A 41 2.09 -6.22 -18.38
N ALA A 42 2.71 -7.29 -18.87
CA ALA A 42 2.97 -7.47 -20.29
C ALA A 42 1.67 -7.59 -21.12
N GLU A 43 0.68 -8.34 -20.61
CA GLU A 43 -0.60 -8.55 -21.28
C GLU A 43 -1.42 -7.25 -21.34
N ILE A 44 -1.52 -6.58 -20.20
CA ILE A 44 -2.29 -5.34 -20.08
C ILE A 44 -1.60 -4.22 -20.87
N ARG A 45 -0.26 -4.17 -20.84
CA ARG A 45 0.52 -3.23 -21.63
C ARG A 45 0.29 -3.39 -23.13
N MET A 46 0.25 -4.61 -23.64
CA MET A 46 -0.05 -4.86 -25.04
C MET A 46 -1.47 -4.43 -25.42
N THR A 47 -2.42 -4.63 -24.53
CA THR A 47 -3.80 -4.18 -24.73
C THR A 47 -3.89 -2.65 -24.73
N LEU A 48 -3.14 -1.97 -23.84
CA LEU A 48 -3.12 -0.51 -23.71
C LEU A 48 -2.31 0.18 -24.79
N LEU A 49 -1.18 -0.39 -25.22
CA LEU A 49 -0.34 0.21 -26.31
C LEU A 49 -1.06 0.24 -27.65
N ASN A 50 -2.02 -0.65 -27.87
CA ASN A 50 -2.90 -0.60 -29.05
C ASN A 50 -3.92 0.54 -28.97
N VAL A 51 -4.00 1.23 -27.84
CA VAL A 51 -4.88 2.37 -27.62
C VAL A 51 -4.03 3.63 -27.72
N HIS A 52 -4.28 4.44 -28.74
CA HIS A 52 -3.60 5.69 -28.97
C HIS A 52 -3.70 6.62 -27.75
N HIS A 53 -2.54 7.17 -27.31
CA HIS A 53 -2.38 8.15 -26.24
C HIS A 53 -2.27 7.61 -24.80
N CYS A 54 -1.85 6.35 -24.60
CA CYS A 54 -1.47 5.88 -23.27
C CYS A 54 0.02 6.11 -23.00
N VAL A 55 0.35 6.61 -21.81
CA VAL A 55 1.72 6.72 -21.31
C VAL A 55 1.86 5.75 -20.15
N ALA A 56 2.84 4.86 -20.23
CA ALA A 56 3.14 3.90 -19.17
C ALA A 56 4.37 4.36 -18.39
N PHE A 57 4.26 4.34 -17.07
CA PHE A 57 5.37 4.58 -16.14
C PHE A 57 5.62 3.31 -15.35
N HIS A 58 6.87 2.87 -15.32
CA HIS A 58 7.30 1.80 -14.45
C HIS A 58 7.85 2.38 -13.15
N LEU A 59 7.32 1.93 -12.01
CA LEU A 59 7.84 2.28 -10.69
C LEU A 59 8.68 1.12 -10.19
N PRO A 60 10.01 1.28 -10.10
CA PRO A 60 10.88 0.21 -9.64
C PRO A 60 10.61 -0.11 -8.16
N ALA A 61 10.72 -1.39 -7.80
CA ALA A 61 10.63 -1.83 -6.42
C ALA A 61 11.79 -1.24 -5.58
N LEU A 62 11.59 -1.13 -4.26
CA LEU A 62 12.61 -0.56 -3.38
C LEU A 62 13.95 -1.30 -3.49
N ARG A 63 13.93 -2.64 -3.61
CA ARG A 63 15.11 -3.49 -3.79
C ARG A 63 15.95 -3.17 -5.06
N GLU A 64 15.33 -2.52 -6.05
CA GLU A 64 15.99 -2.15 -7.31
C GLU A 64 16.71 -0.79 -7.22
N ARG A 65 16.45 -0.04 -6.13
CA ARG A 65 17.03 1.30 -5.93
C ARG A 65 17.60 1.51 -4.53
N MET A 66 18.32 0.50 -4.01
CA MET A 66 18.94 0.53 -2.69
C MET A 66 19.98 1.64 -2.51
N ASN A 67 20.56 2.15 -3.60
CA ASN A 67 21.43 3.32 -3.59
C ASN A 67 20.73 4.60 -3.12
N GLU A 68 19.42 4.70 -3.29
CA GLU A 68 18.61 5.83 -2.84
C GLU A 68 18.15 5.69 -1.38
N LEU A 69 18.28 4.49 -0.79
CA LEU A 69 17.78 4.19 0.53
C LEU A 69 18.24 5.21 1.61
N PRO A 70 19.52 5.63 1.66
CA PRO A 70 19.95 6.61 2.66
C PRO A 70 19.17 7.93 2.61
N ASN A 71 18.85 8.42 1.41
CA ASN A 71 18.08 9.64 1.22
C ASN A 71 16.60 9.43 1.64
N ILE A 72 16.05 8.27 1.32
CA ILE A 72 14.69 7.88 1.72
C ILE A 72 14.61 7.80 3.25
N LEU A 73 15.58 7.16 3.90
CA LEU A 73 15.63 7.07 5.37
C LEU A 73 15.72 8.46 6.03
N ALA A 74 16.55 9.35 5.50
CA ALA A 74 16.64 10.73 6.03
C ALA A 74 15.30 11.46 5.92
N LEU A 75 14.59 11.33 4.79
CA LEU A 75 13.27 11.91 4.58
C LEU A 75 12.25 11.37 5.59
N TYR A 76 12.20 10.05 5.78
CA TYR A 76 11.28 9.41 6.73
C TYR A 76 11.62 9.77 8.18
N THR A 77 12.91 9.82 8.55
CA THR A 77 13.37 10.23 9.87
C THR A 77 12.87 11.64 10.20
N ASN A 78 13.07 12.61 9.30
CA ASN A 78 12.60 13.96 9.49
C ASN A 78 11.07 14.03 9.65
N LYS A 79 10.33 13.36 8.78
CA LYS A 79 8.87 13.31 8.83
C LYS A 79 8.36 12.71 10.15
N MET A 80 8.98 11.62 10.60
CA MET A 80 8.55 10.91 11.80
C MET A 80 8.99 11.61 13.09
N ASN A 81 10.15 12.26 13.11
CA ASN A 81 10.55 13.10 14.23
C ASN A 81 9.48 14.16 14.54
N VAL A 82 8.98 14.85 13.51
CA VAL A 82 7.92 15.85 13.66
C VAL A 82 6.64 15.21 14.20
N SER A 83 6.22 14.06 13.64
CA SER A 83 4.96 13.43 14.01
C SER A 83 4.97 12.73 15.38
N LEU A 84 6.13 12.23 15.82
CA LEU A 84 6.30 11.46 17.05
C LEU A 84 6.97 12.24 18.19
N GLY A 85 7.37 13.49 17.94
CA GLY A 85 8.07 14.33 18.94
C GLY A 85 9.47 13.79 19.30
N LYS A 86 10.15 13.09 18.36
CA LYS A 86 11.47 12.50 18.55
C LYS A 86 12.56 13.38 17.91
N GLN A 87 13.83 13.11 18.25
CA GLN A 87 14.99 13.85 17.74
C GLN A 87 16.09 12.89 17.23
N VAL A 88 15.69 11.87 16.48
CA VAL A 88 16.64 10.95 15.85
C VAL A 88 17.37 11.67 14.73
N VAL A 89 18.70 11.61 14.72
CA VAL A 89 19.55 12.24 13.70
C VAL A 89 19.72 11.31 12.50
N GLY A 90 19.82 9.99 12.73
CA GLY A 90 20.01 9.02 11.66
C GLY A 90 20.35 7.63 12.15
N PHE A 91 21.08 6.91 11.32
CA PHE A 91 21.45 5.51 11.52
C PHE A 91 22.96 5.37 11.64
N SER A 92 23.43 4.38 12.40
CA SER A 92 24.83 3.99 12.35
C SER A 92 25.17 3.43 10.96
N ARG A 93 26.46 3.36 10.62
CA ARG A 93 26.91 2.81 9.35
C ARG A 93 26.48 1.34 9.18
N GLU A 94 26.60 0.58 10.23
CA GLU A 94 26.24 -0.84 10.29
C GLU A 94 24.72 -1.02 10.13
N ALA A 95 23.92 -0.19 10.78
CA ALA A 95 22.47 -0.17 10.64
C ALA A 95 22.04 0.14 9.20
N LEU A 96 22.68 1.12 8.56
CA LEU A 96 22.45 1.47 7.16
C LEU A 96 22.74 0.29 6.22
N LEU A 97 23.89 -0.36 6.39
CA LEU A 97 24.27 -1.54 5.59
C LEU A 97 23.28 -2.68 5.78
N ARG A 98 22.83 -2.91 7.02
CA ARG A 98 21.81 -3.94 7.31
C ARG A 98 20.49 -3.64 6.62
N MET A 99 20.02 -2.40 6.64
CA MET A 99 18.80 -2.01 5.94
C MET A 99 18.92 -2.10 4.42
N GLN A 100 20.11 -1.80 3.87
CA GLN A 100 20.38 -1.96 2.43
C GLN A 100 20.42 -3.43 1.98
N SER A 101 20.82 -4.34 2.87
CA SER A 101 20.86 -5.79 2.59
C SER A 101 19.50 -6.48 2.70
N TYR A 102 18.49 -5.82 3.24
CA TYR A 102 17.15 -6.39 3.39
C TYR A 102 16.35 -6.29 2.08
N ALA A 103 15.57 -7.31 1.78
CA ALA A 103 14.89 -7.44 0.48
C ALA A 103 13.67 -6.52 0.29
N TRP A 104 13.11 -6.01 1.38
CA TRP A 104 11.93 -5.13 1.40
C TRP A 104 10.76 -5.65 0.55
N PRO A 105 10.23 -6.84 0.83
CA PRO A 105 9.13 -7.41 0.04
C PRO A 105 7.88 -6.52 0.04
N GLY A 106 7.58 -5.82 1.14
CA GLY A 106 6.51 -4.84 1.24
C GLY A 106 6.88 -3.43 0.78
N ASN A 107 8.03 -3.25 0.12
CA ASN A 107 8.49 -1.97 -0.45
C ASN A 107 8.46 -0.79 0.55
N LEU A 108 7.99 0.37 0.09
CA LEU A 108 7.94 1.60 0.89
C LEU A 108 6.94 1.53 2.05
N ASP A 109 5.91 0.72 1.95
CA ASP A 109 4.92 0.56 3.03
C ASP A 109 5.55 -0.18 4.21
N GLN A 110 6.27 -1.26 3.92
CA GLN A 110 7.05 -1.98 4.95
C GLN A 110 8.14 -1.09 5.54
N LEU A 111 8.87 -0.37 4.70
CA LEU A 111 9.89 0.57 5.15
C LEU A 111 9.28 1.63 6.08
N ASN A 112 8.14 2.20 5.74
CA ASN A 112 7.46 3.20 6.55
C ASN A 112 7.08 2.66 7.94
N TRP A 113 6.60 1.42 8.00
CA TRP A 113 6.27 0.76 9.26
C TRP A 113 7.53 0.50 10.11
N VAL A 114 8.56 -0.08 9.52
CA VAL A 114 9.85 -0.34 10.20
C VAL A 114 10.46 0.95 10.73
N MET A 115 10.47 2.00 9.93
CA MET A 115 10.96 3.32 10.34
C MET A 115 10.20 3.90 11.52
N ARG A 116 8.87 3.75 11.53
CA ARG A 116 8.04 4.20 12.64
C ARG A 116 8.38 3.47 13.93
N GLU A 117 8.51 2.14 13.89
CA GLU A 117 8.91 1.33 15.03
C GLU A 117 10.30 1.71 15.54
N LEU A 118 11.28 1.84 14.65
CA LEU A 118 12.64 2.21 15.00
C LEU A 118 12.70 3.58 15.70
N ILE A 119 11.98 4.57 15.17
CA ILE A 119 12.00 5.92 15.75
C ILE A 119 11.22 5.96 17.07
N LEU A 120 10.12 5.21 17.20
CA LEU A 120 9.40 5.10 18.48
C LEU A 120 10.27 4.50 19.58
N LEU A 121 11.03 3.45 19.27
CA LEU A 121 11.90 2.73 20.20
C LEU A 121 13.24 3.44 20.46
N ALA A 122 13.60 4.42 19.61
CA ALA A 122 14.89 5.08 19.72
C ALA A 122 15.00 5.91 21.01
N ASP A 123 16.04 5.60 21.81
CA ASP A 123 16.42 6.30 23.02
C ASP A 123 17.71 7.14 22.82
N SER A 124 18.30 7.08 21.63
CA SER A 124 19.53 7.79 21.26
C SER A 124 19.36 8.54 19.93
N ALA A 125 20.29 9.48 19.67
CA ALA A 125 20.29 10.25 18.43
C ALA A 125 20.54 9.40 17.17
N TYR A 126 21.21 8.25 17.34
CA TYR A 126 21.52 7.33 16.22
C TYR A 126 20.96 5.94 16.49
N ILE A 127 20.31 5.37 15.50
CA ILE A 127 19.78 4.01 15.53
C ILE A 127 20.89 3.03 15.19
N GLY A 128 21.17 2.09 16.11
CA GLY A 128 22.18 1.03 15.96
C GLY A 128 21.63 -0.20 15.21
N VAL A 129 22.55 -1.07 14.80
CA VAL A 129 22.21 -2.29 14.05
C VAL A 129 21.40 -3.27 14.87
N GLU A 130 21.63 -3.37 16.17
CA GLU A 130 20.90 -4.30 17.08
C GLU A 130 19.39 -3.98 17.10
N MET A 131 19.05 -2.69 17.10
CA MET A 131 17.66 -2.24 17.05
C MET A 131 17.02 -2.55 15.69
N VAL A 132 17.77 -2.34 14.61
CA VAL A 132 17.32 -2.69 13.25
C VAL A 132 17.05 -4.19 13.15
N ASP A 133 17.96 -5.03 13.60
CA ASP A 133 17.81 -6.49 13.58
C ASP A 133 16.61 -6.95 14.43
N ALA A 134 16.43 -6.36 15.61
CA ALA A 134 15.29 -6.69 16.48
C ALA A 134 13.93 -6.36 15.82
N VAL A 135 13.84 -5.23 15.10
CA VAL A 135 12.60 -4.83 14.40
C VAL A 135 12.39 -5.68 13.15
N LEU A 136 13.42 -5.91 12.34
CA LEU A 136 13.32 -6.76 11.14
C LEU A 136 12.99 -8.21 11.48
N ALA A 137 13.55 -8.77 12.56
CA ALA A 137 13.22 -10.13 13.02
C ALA A 137 11.76 -10.29 13.46
N LYS A 138 11.12 -9.22 13.97
CA LYS A 138 9.68 -9.23 14.23
C LYS A 138 8.88 -9.29 12.93
N GLU A 139 9.31 -8.55 11.90
CA GLU A 139 8.69 -8.57 10.58
C GLU A 139 8.77 -9.94 9.92
N GLU A 140 9.94 -10.57 9.90
CA GLU A 140 10.13 -11.91 9.32
C GLU A 140 9.27 -12.98 10.00
N LYS A 141 9.07 -12.90 11.32
CA LYS A 141 8.17 -13.81 12.05
C LYS A 141 6.70 -13.61 11.65
N ILE A 142 6.31 -12.39 11.37
CA ILE A 142 4.95 -12.07 10.99
C ILE A 142 4.70 -12.51 9.53
N GLU A 143 5.68 -12.33 8.63
CA GLU A 143 5.60 -12.83 7.24
C GLU A 143 5.65 -14.36 7.16
N GLY A 144 6.45 -15.03 7.99
CA GLY A 144 6.53 -16.49 8.03
C GLY A 144 5.29 -17.19 8.57
N ALA A 145 4.43 -16.51 9.32
CA ALA A 145 3.18 -17.04 9.82
C ALA A 145 2.01 -16.95 8.81
N ASP A 146 2.16 -16.17 7.74
CA ASP A 146 1.06 -15.91 6.81
C ASP A 146 1.55 -15.78 5.36
N MET A 147 2.03 -16.90 4.79
CA MET A 147 2.36 -17.01 3.36
C MET A 147 1.12 -16.99 2.44
N THR A 148 -0.04 -16.69 2.97
CA THR A 148 -1.21 -16.33 2.19
C THR A 148 -1.43 -14.82 2.28
N SER A 149 -0.52 -14.06 1.68
CA SER A 149 -0.59 -12.59 1.60
C SER A 149 -1.75 -12.11 0.73
N LYS A 150 -2.97 -12.44 1.12
CA LYS A 150 -4.18 -11.72 0.72
C LYS A 150 -4.62 -10.86 1.90
N GLY A 151 -4.07 -9.63 1.93
CA GLY A 151 -4.75 -8.54 2.59
C GLY A 151 -4.54 -8.42 4.09
N ARG A 152 -3.35 -8.01 4.55
CA ARG A 152 -3.35 -7.12 5.70
C ARG A 152 -4.05 -5.83 5.25
N PRO A 153 -5.13 -5.40 5.90
CA PRO A 153 -5.61 -4.06 5.68
C PRO A 153 -4.50 -3.12 6.14
N PHE A 154 -3.76 -2.53 5.20
CA PHE A 154 -2.89 -1.42 5.50
C PHE A 154 -3.78 -0.27 5.96
N LEU A 155 -3.96 -0.16 7.27
CA LEU A 155 -4.60 1.00 7.84
C LEU A 155 -3.72 2.21 7.52
N HIS A 156 -4.19 3.04 6.64
CA HIS A 156 -3.54 4.30 6.31
C HIS A 156 -3.63 5.19 7.55
N MET A 157 -2.60 5.15 8.41
CA MET A 157 -2.55 5.94 9.66
C MET A 157 -2.58 7.45 9.46
N ASN A 158 -2.54 7.92 8.21
CA ASN A 158 -2.66 9.34 7.83
C ASN A 158 -4.09 9.71 7.40
N CYS A 159 -5.08 8.93 7.75
CA CYS A 159 -6.48 9.19 7.45
C CYS A 159 -7.31 9.36 8.73
N THR A 160 -8.55 9.83 8.59
CA THR A 160 -9.44 9.99 9.73
C THR A 160 -9.87 8.63 10.31
N LEU A 161 -10.36 8.62 11.55
CA LEU A 161 -10.93 7.40 12.17
C LEU A 161 -12.08 6.83 11.34
N GLU A 162 -12.86 7.69 10.68
CA GLU A 162 -13.95 7.28 9.78
C GLU A 162 -13.40 6.54 8.55
N ASP A 163 -12.29 7.03 7.98
CA ASP A 163 -11.60 6.39 6.86
C ASP A 163 -11.06 5.02 7.25
N MET A 164 -10.38 4.93 8.39
CA MET A 164 -9.88 3.66 8.93
C MET A 164 -11.00 2.66 9.16
N THR A 165 -12.11 3.12 9.76
CA THR A 165 -13.28 2.27 10.01
C THR A 165 -13.86 1.75 8.71
N TYR A 166 -13.93 2.57 7.68
CA TYR A 166 -14.39 2.17 6.36
C TYR A 166 -13.47 1.13 5.71
N GLU A 167 -12.16 1.33 5.77
CA GLU A 167 -11.17 0.38 5.22
C GLU A 167 -11.25 -0.99 5.92
N ILE A 168 -11.36 -1.00 7.25
CA ILE A 168 -11.55 -2.25 8.02
C ILE A 168 -12.84 -2.96 7.60
N VAL A 169 -13.92 -2.22 7.49
CA VAL A 169 -15.22 -2.78 7.08
C VAL A 169 -15.15 -3.36 5.67
N CYS A 170 -14.52 -2.66 4.73
CA CYS A 170 -14.36 -3.14 3.36
C CYS A 170 -13.47 -4.39 3.28
N ALA A 171 -12.38 -4.43 4.05
CA ALA A 171 -11.48 -5.60 4.10
C ALA A 171 -12.22 -6.84 4.61
N VAL A 172 -12.92 -6.72 5.76
CA VAL A 172 -13.69 -7.85 6.32
C VAL A 172 -14.86 -8.24 5.40
N LEU A 173 -15.50 -7.28 4.74
CA LEU A 173 -16.57 -7.56 3.78
C LEU A 173 -16.07 -8.35 2.56
N ALA A 174 -14.87 -8.04 2.09
CA ALA A 174 -14.23 -8.78 1.00
C ALA A 174 -13.87 -10.21 1.42
N GLU A 175 -13.30 -10.40 2.63
CA GLU A 175 -13.03 -11.72 3.18
C GLU A 175 -14.29 -12.56 3.35
N GLU A 176 -15.40 -11.96 3.78
CA GLU A 176 -16.71 -12.60 3.91
C GLU A 176 -17.48 -12.67 2.57
N ARG A 177 -16.79 -12.47 1.44
CA ARG A 177 -17.35 -12.55 0.08
C ARG A 177 -18.60 -11.69 -0.14
N GLY A 178 -18.62 -10.51 0.46
CA GLY A 178 -19.74 -9.56 0.37
C GLY A 178 -20.90 -9.85 1.32
N ASN A 179 -20.78 -10.82 2.22
CA ASN A 179 -21.82 -11.15 3.18
C ASN A 179 -21.87 -10.16 4.35
N LYS A 180 -22.76 -9.17 4.24
CA LYS A 180 -22.90 -8.09 5.23
C LYS A 180 -23.29 -8.57 6.63
N GLU A 181 -24.03 -9.68 6.72
CA GLU A 181 -24.47 -10.23 8.01
C GLU A 181 -23.29 -10.83 8.79
N ARG A 182 -22.48 -11.65 8.11
CA ARG A 182 -21.26 -12.20 8.68
C ARG A 182 -20.24 -11.12 8.99
N THR A 183 -20.08 -10.14 8.11
CA THR A 183 -19.20 -8.98 8.33
C THR A 183 -19.60 -8.22 9.60
N ALA A 184 -20.87 -7.91 9.78
CA ALA A 184 -21.36 -7.22 10.98
C ALA A 184 -21.11 -8.02 12.25
N ALA A 185 -21.41 -9.33 12.22
CA ALA A 185 -21.17 -10.24 13.34
C ALA A 185 -19.67 -10.33 13.69
N ARG A 186 -18.80 -10.47 12.69
CA ARG A 186 -17.32 -10.56 12.89
C ARG A 186 -16.72 -9.26 13.43
N LEU A 187 -17.23 -8.12 13.03
CA LEU A 187 -16.80 -6.80 13.53
C LEU A 187 -17.47 -6.40 14.86
N GLY A 188 -18.41 -7.18 15.37
CA GLY A 188 -19.13 -6.87 16.60
C GLY A 188 -20.01 -5.62 16.50
N ILE A 189 -20.46 -5.24 15.30
CA ILE A 189 -21.27 -4.05 15.05
C ILE A 189 -22.69 -4.43 14.56
N GLY A 190 -23.66 -3.52 14.77
CA GLY A 190 -25.01 -3.71 14.25
C GLY A 190 -25.07 -3.57 12.72
N ARG A 191 -26.02 -4.27 12.08
CA ARG A 191 -26.25 -4.17 10.62
C ARG A 191 -26.51 -2.73 10.16
N THR A 192 -27.23 -1.96 10.94
CA THR A 192 -27.48 -0.54 10.65
C THR A 192 -26.23 0.31 10.67
N THR A 193 -25.31 0.02 11.62
CA THR A 193 -24.01 0.68 11.71
C THR A 193 -23.14 0.34 10.50
N LEU A 194 -23.07 -0.93 10.10
CA LEU A 194 -22.37 -1.38 8.91
C LEU A 194 -22.90 -0.66 7.65
N TRP A 195 -24.21 -0.61 7.49
CA TRP A 195 -24.86 0.09 6.37
C TRP A 195 -24.53 1.58 6.34
N ARG A 196 -24.53 2.24 7.49
CA ARG A 196 -24.18 3.67 7.62
C ARG A 196 -22.74 3.93 7.20
N ILE A 197 -21.79 3.10 7.63
CA ILE A 197 -20.38 3.22 7.26
C ILE A 197 -20.20 3.06 5.76
N LEU A 198 -20.81 2.04 5.15
CA LEU A 198 -20.70 1.79 3.71
C LEU A 198 -21.40 2.88 2.86
N LYS A 199 -22.47 3.50 3.36
CA LYS A 199 -23.25 4.53 2.63
C LYS A 199 -22.60 5.92 2.68
N ASN A 200 -21.90 6.27 3.76
CA ASN A 200 -21.40 7.63 3.96
C ASN A 200 -20.29 8.05 2.95
N ARG A 201 -19.73 7.12 2.15
CA ARG A 201 -18.74 7.42 1.11
C ARG A 201 -19.24 7.30 -0.33
N VAL A 202 -20.53 7.07 -0.55
CA VAL A 202 -21.15 7.02 -1.90
C VAL A 202 -21.66 8.42 -2.32
N LYS A 203 -21.17 9.48 -1.67
CA LYS A 203 -21.41 10.86 -2.11
C LYS A 203 -20.20 11.47 -2.74
#